data_c05a182774f484eb412132345a5b12f5
#
_entry.id   c05a182774f484eb412132345a5b12f5
#
_cell.length_a   1.000
_cell.length_b   1.000
_cell.length_c   1.000
_cell.angle_alpha   90.00
_cell.angle_beta   90.00
_cell.angle_gamma   90.00
#
_symmetry.space_group_name_H-M   'P 1'
#
loop_
_entity.id
_entity.type
_entity.pdbx_description
1 polymer ?
#
loop_
_entity_poly.entity_id
_entity_poly.type
_entity_poly.pdbx_seq_one_letter_code
_entity_poly.pdbx_strand_id
1 'polypeptide(L)'
;TQGRMNRIKSMGLLVSILLLLGSCSKEDVMNESSQVINHEVNISFFEKSIEDLSTVSDYSSARLHSTRADKATSLPACHRFSELEVALIPIESENDSGYVIRQDSLDENFGKVSFDIPAGSYHMVAIAAKTEMPFTDRISIKSISEARFANNKVTDMVYAYKDIVVSSEQSNQSFDASLTRGVSAFKLFSSIKTPVNVASETIELTGGCGVVFNPSTGKCKSEETVSYSVILPQKSKFYNVFFTVYTLLTDDDVENIHAKSQAKDKNGKVIKECNFTDVHLVKGKQTCYEGNFFDNTSSSSFTVSGASLDDSGFSKHF
;
A
#
# COMPACT_ATOMS: atom_id res chain seq x y z
N THR A 1 -56.27 36.72 10.93
CA THR A 1 -57.55 36.14 10.52
C THR A 1 -57.39 34.66 10.34
N GLN A 2 -57.71 33.87 11.38
CA GLN A 2 -58.93 33.08 11.60
C GLN A 2 -59.31 32.30 10.34
N GLY A 3 -59.49 31.02 10.36
CA GLY A 3 -60.07 30.11 11.31
C GLY A 3 -60.19 28.71 10.70
N ARG A 4 -60.44 27.88 11.60
CA ARG A 4 -61.40 26.79 11.83
C ARG A 4 -61.17 25.44 11.17
N MET A 5 -60.70 24.54 11.91
CA MET A 5 -61.30 23.34 12.59
C MET A 5 -62.62 22.84 12.00
N ASN A 6 -62.67 21.60 11.50
CA ASN A 6 -63.85 20.75 11.66
C ASN A 6 -63.47 19.27 11.80
N ARG A 7 -63.91 18.72 12.91
CA ARG A 7 -64.06 17.30 13.25
C ARG A 7 -65.36 16.79 12.59
N ILE A 8 -65.33 15.58 12.05
CA ILE A 8 -66.55 14.76 12.01
C ILE A 8 -66.19 13.33 12.40
N LYS A 9 -66.93 12.89 13.42
CA LYS A 9 -67.03 11.50 13.93
C LYS A 9 -68.11 10.76 13.10
N SER A 10 -68.02 9.43 13.01
CA SER A 10 -69.15 8.49 13.13
C SER A 10 -68.69 7.12 12.64
N MET A 11 -68.56 6.10 13.45
CA MET A 11 -69.59 5.13 13.88
C MET A 11 -69.90 4.11 12.76
N GLY A 12 -69.34 2.90 12.80
CA GLY A 12 -69.99 1.72 13.42
C GLY A 12 -70.70 0.88 12.41
N LEU A 13 -70.20 -0.31 12.15
CA LEU A 13 -71.09 -1.49 11.98
C LEU A 13 -70.32 -2.80 12.20
N LEU A 14 -70.77 -3.53 13.22
CA LEU A 14 -70.46 -4.94 13.48
C LEU A 14 -71.28 -5.81 12.51
N VAL A 15 -70.63 -6.75 11.82
CA VAL A 15 -71.29 -7.95 11.31
C VAL A 15 -70.43 -9.15 11.57
N SER A 16 -70.91 -9.99 12.48
CA SER A 16 -70.44 -11.37 12.73
C SER A 16 -71.07 -12.32 11.72
N ILE A 17 -70.30 -13.23 11.13
CA ILE A 17 -70.75 -14.54 10.61
C ILE A 17 -69.53 -15.44 10.57
N LEU A 18 -69.35 -16.29 11.41
CA LEU A 18 -69.49 -17.75 11.60
C LEU A 18 -68.76 -18.61 10.60
N LEU A 19 -67.70 -19.27 11.10
CA LEU A 19 -67.23 -20.66 10.92
C LEU A 19 -67.35 -21.32 9.52
N LEU A 20 -66.18 -21.62 8.96
CA LEU A 20 -65.91 -22.93 8.40
C LEU A 20 -64.47 -23.39 8.72
N LEU A 21 -64.39 -24.49 9.44
CA LEU A 21 -63.20 -25.24 9.76
C LEU A 21 -62.59 -25.82 8.45
N GLY A 22 -61.50 -25.29 8.00
CA GLY A 22 -60.62 -25.86 7.03
C GLY A 22 -59.26 -26.14 7.69
N SER A 23 -59.09 -27.32 8.23
CA SER A 23 -57.83 -27.88 8.64
C SER A 23 -56.91 -27.99 7.44
N CYS A 24 -56.05 -27.02 7.20
CA CYS A 24 -54.85 -27.22 6.43
C CYS A 24 -53.68 -27.08 7.42
N SER A 25 -53.09 -28.20 7.75
CA SER A 25 -51.77 -28.24 8.36
C SER A 25 -50.82 -27.54 7.41
N LYS A 26 -50.58 -26.25 7.60
CA LYS A 26 -49.34 -25.65 7.17
C LYS A 26 -48.27 -26.25 8.04
N GLU A 27 -47.47 -27.15 7.46
CA GLU A 27 -46.13 -27.35 7.90
C GLU A 27 -45.50 -25.96 7.99
N ASP A 28 -45.30 -25.47 9.21
CA ASP A 28 -44.36 -24.40 9.46
C ASP A 28 -43.01 -24.94 9.00
N VAL A 29 -42.65 -24.62 7.76
CA VAL A 29 -41.23 -24.60 7.37
C VAL A 29 -40.61 -23.56 8.29
N MET A 30 -40.12 -24.04 9.44
CA MET A 30 -39.16 -23.31 10.25
C MET A 30 -38.04 -22.95 9.27
N ASN A 31 -38.07 -21.70 8.84
CA ASN A 31 -36.91 -21.08 8.26
C ASN A 31 -35.91 -21.03 9.41
N GLU A 32 -35.17 -22.15 9.60
CA GLU A 32 -33.93 -22.11 10.36
C GLU A 32 -33.07 -21.07 9.64
N SER A 33 -33.16 -19.81 10.08
CA SER A 33 -32.08 -18.88 9.84
C SER A 33 -30.87 -19.54 10.48
N SER A 34 -30.07 -20.22 9.67
CA SER A 34 -28.80 -20.76 10.09
C SER A 34 -28.02 -19.58 10.67
N GLN A 35 -27.93 -19.55 12.00
CA GLN A 35 -27.11 -18.54 12.67
C GLN A 35 -25.70 -18.72 12.13
N VAL A 36 -25.21 -17.71 11.44
CA VAL A 36 -23.82 -17.67 10.99
C VAL A 36 -22.96 -17.64 12.24
N ILE A 37 -22.23 -18.74 12.49
CA ILE A 37 -21.29 -18.83 13.61
C ILE A 37 -19.99 -18.22 13.16
N ASN A 38 -19.56 -17.17 13.85
CA ASN A 38 -18.27 -16.54 13.62
C ASN A 38 -17.16 -17.23 14.41
N HIS A 39 -15.96 -17.15 13.90
CA HIS A 39 -14.74 -17.72 14.46
C HIS A 39 -13.70 -16.61 14.61
N GLU A 40 -12.97 -16.63 15.72
CA GLU A 40 -11.87 -15.72 15.96
C GLU A 40 -10.64 -16.15 15.15
N VAL A 41 -10.14 -15.25 14.30
CA VAL A 41 -8.99 -15.44 13.43
C VAL A 41 -7.91 -14.43 13.77
N ASN A 42 -6.82 -14.90 14.34
CA ASN A 42 -5.67 -14.10 14.76
C ASN A 42 -4.56 -14.20 13.71
N ILE A 43 -4.03 -13.08 13.22
CA ILE A 43 -2.97 -13.04 12.23
C ILE A 43 -1.82 -12.18 12.75
N SER A 44 -0.61 -12.75 12.73
CA SER A 44 0.63 -12.04 13.07
C SER A 44 1.49 -11.84 11.83
N PHE A 45 2.03 -10.64 11.67
CA PHE A 45 2.80 -10.24 10.52
C PHE A 45 4.28 -10.06 10.85
N PHE A 46 5.11 -10.53 9.92
CA PHE A 46 6.57 -10.49 10.00
C PHE A 46 7.13 -9.96 8.69
N GLU A 47 8.08 -9.04 8.76
CA GLU A 47 8.85 -8.64 7.59
C GLU A 47 9.88 -9.73 7.27
N LYS A 48 9.87 -10.22 6.03
CA LYS A 48 10.91 -11.11 5.51
C LYS A 48 12.01 -10.25 4.93
N SER A 49 13.23 -10.31 5.49
CA SER A 49 14.39 -9.72 4.85
C SER A 49 14.65 -10.45 3.53
N ILE A 50 14.76 -9.69 2.44
CA ILE A 50 15.19 -10.24 1.16
C ILE A 50 16.69 -10.51 1.30
N GLU A 51 17.10 -11.79 1.32
CA GLU A 51 18.51 -12.11 1.14
C GLU A 51 18.99 -11.53 -0.17
N ASP A 52 20.14 -10.86 -0.14
CA ASP A 52 20.81 -10.34 -1.31
C ASP A 52 20.87 -11.40 -2.40
N LEU A 53 20.12 -11.21 -3.48
CA LEU A 53 20.47 -11.78 -4.73
C LEU A 53 21.81 -11.12 -5.12
N SER A 54 22.89 -11.86 -4.84
CA SER A 54 24.25 -11.49 -5.14
C SER A 54 24.31 -10.74 -6.48
N THR A 55 24.71 -9.47 -6.39
CA THR A 55 25.12 -8.71 -7.56
C THR A 55 26.21 -9.49 -8.27
N VAL A 56 25.90 -9.99 -9.44
CA VAL A 56 26.92 -10.43 -10.39
C VAL A 56 27.58 -9.18 -10.91
N SER A 57 28.62 -8.73 -10.23
CA SER A 57 29.67 -7.94 -10.83
C SER A 57 30.97 -8.39 -10.18
N ASP A 58 31.79 -9.02 -11.00
CA ASP A 58 33.17 -9.34 -10.72
C ASP A 58 33.94 -8.13 -10.21
N TYR A 59 34.16 -8.05 -8.92
CA TYR A 59 35.37 -7.50 -8.34
C TYR A 59 35.74 -8.32 -7.11
N SER A 60 36.91 -8.91 -7.21
CA SER A 60 37.57 -9.78 -6.30
C SER A 60 37.65 -9.29 -4.85
N SER A 61 37.47 -10.27 -3.98
CA SER A 61 38.04 -10.42 -2.63
C SER A 61 37.43 -9.58 -1.48
N ALA A 62 36.52 -10.24 -0.74
CA ALA A 62 36.79 -10.60 0.68
C ALA A 62 35.62 -11.42 1.24
N ARG A 63 35.91 -12.63 1.63
CA ARG A 63 35.03 -13.55 2.35
C ARG A 63 34.54 -12.90 3.63
N LEU A 64 33.23 -12.85 3.79
CA LEU A 64 32.60 -13.02 5.09
C LEU A 64 31.33 -13.87 4.88
N HIS A 65 31.50 -15.18 5.09
CA HIS A 65 30.38 -16.05 5.33
C HIS A 65 29.69 -15.63 6.64
N SER A 66 28.62 -14.89 6.52
CA SER A 66 27.62 -14.83 7.58
C SER A 66 26.44 -15.71 7.17
N THR A 67 26.43 -16.92 7.67
CA THR A 67 25.20 -17.73 7.75
C THR A 67 24.27 -17.04 8.74
N ARG A 68 23.58 -16.03 8.26
CA ARG A 68 22.48 -15.40 9.01
C ARG A 68 21.22 -16.18 8.65
N ALA A 69 20.77 -17.01 9.57
CA ALA A 69 19.46 -17.61 9.49
C ALA A 69 18.42 -16.50 9.26
N ASP A 70 17.47 -16.73 8.35
CA ASP A 70 16.34 -15.85 8.07
C ASP A 70 15.64 -15.45 9.37
N LYS A 71 15.99 -14.33 9.94
CA LYS A 71 15.35 -13.82 11.14
C LYS A 71 14.18 -12.96 10.71
N ALA A 72 13.00 -13.58 10.63
CA ALA A 72 11.76 -12.84 10.46
C ALA A 72 11.61 -11.84 11.62
N THR A 73 11.50 -10.56 11.29
CA THR A 73 11.33 -9.49 12.27
C THR A 73 9.84 -9.13 12.34
N SER A 74 9.29 -9.11 13.55
CA SER A 74 7.88 -8.70 13.73
C SER A 74 7.68 -7.26 13.25
N LEU A 75 6.52 -6.96 12.68
CA LEU A 75 6.22 -5.64 12.12
C LEU A 75 6.44 -4.49 13.13
N PRO A 76 6.05 -4.61 14.42
CA PRO A 76 6.32 -3.58 15.42
C PRO A 76 7.81 -3.33 15.68
N ALA A 77 8.65 -4.36 15.52
CA ALA A 77 10.08 -4.26 15.82
C ALA A 77 10.90 -3.61 14.69
N CYS A 78 10.37 -3.56 13.47
CA CYS A 78 11.11 -2.95 12.35
C CYS A 78 11.01 -1.42 12.29
N HIS A 79 10.05 -0.79 12.98
CA HIS A 79 9.84 0.67 13.06
C HIS A 79 9.83 1.39 11.69
N ARG A 80 9.64 0.66 10.60
CA ARG A 80 9.69 1.21 9.24
C ARG A 80 8.34 1.66 8.74
N PHE A 81 7.30 0.94 9.13
CA PHE A 81 5.95 1.16 8.65
C PHE A 81 5.10 1.79 9.73
N SER A 82 4.21 2.65 9.32
CA SER A 82 3.34 3.42 10.22
C SER A 82 1.88 3.04 10.08
N GLU A 83 1.54 2.25 9.07
CA GLU A 83 0.18 1.82 8.77
C GLU A 83 0.16 0.37 8.30
N LEU A 84 -0.88 -0.36 8.72
CA LEU A 84 -1.19 -1.71 8.26
C LEU A 84 -2.68 -1.78 7.92
N GLU A 85 -3.01 -2.24 6.72
CA GLU A 85 -4.36 -2.63 6.34
C GLU A 85 -4.37 -4.10 5.97
N VAL A 86 -5.32 -4.84 6.54
CA VAL A 86 -5.52 -6.27 6.28
C VAL A 86 -6.95 -6.51 5.85
N ALA A 87 -7.12 -7.22 4.75
CA ALA A 87 -8.42 -7.64 4.23
C ALA A 87 -8.49 -9.18 4.15
N LEU A 88 -9.60 -9.75 4.63
CA LEU A 88 -9.99 -11.13 4.39
C LEU A 88 -11.15 -11.12 3.41
N ILE A 89 -10.88 -11.49 2.17
CA ILE A 89 -11.81 -11.41 1.05
C ILE A 89 -12.32 -12.82 0.76
N PRO A 90 -13.63 -13.10 0.90
CA PRO A 90 -14.17 -14.41 0.56
C PRO A 90 -13.82 -14.77 -0.91
N ILE A 91 -13.40 -16.00 -1.14
CA ILE A 91 -13.01 -16.46 -2.50
C ILE A 91 -14.14 -16.28 -3.50
N GLU A 92 -15.39 -16.35 -3.04
CA GLU A 92 -16.57 -16.16 -3.89
C GLU A 92 -16.85 -14.69 -4.25
N SER A 93 -16.13 -13.74 -3.63
CA SER A 93 -16.36 -12.29 -3.73
C SER A 93 -15.08 -11.50 -4.01
N GLU A 94 -14.24 -11.96 -4.91
CA GLU A 94 -12.89 -11.40 -5.20
C GLU A 94 -12.87 -9.90 -5.56
N ASN A 95 -13.99 -9.36 -6.01
CA ASN A 95 -14.13 -7.94 -6.39
C ASN A 95 -14.54 -7.04 -5.23
N ASP A 96 -14.72 -7.59 -4.02
CA ASP A 96 -15.05 -6.85 -2.82
C ASP A 96 -13.81 -6.69 -1.93
N SER A 97 -13.85 -5.74 -1.01
CA SER A 97 -12.82 -5.55 0.02
C SER A 97 -12.92 -6.55 1.17
N GLY A 98 -14.05 -7.26 1.30
CA GLY A 98 -14.29 -8.24 2.36
C GLY A 98 -14.27 -7.63 3.77
N TYR A 99 -13.71 -8.40 4.72
CA TYR A 99 -13.52 -7.96 6.11
C TYR A 99 -12.19 -7.21 6.23
N VAL A 100 -12.21 -5.94 6.66
CA VAL A 100 -11.03 -5.08 6.67
C VAL A 100 -10.72 -4.59 8.08
N ILE A 101 -9.46 -4.75 8.49
CA ILE A 101 -8.91 -4.14 9.71
C ILE A 101 -7.77 -3.21 9.32
N ARG A 102 -7.75 -2.04 9.97
CA ARG A 102 -6.68 -1.04 9.83
C ARG A 102 -6.05 -0.79 11.18
N GLN A 103 -4.74 -0.68 11.16
CA GLN A 103 -3.95 -0.30 12.32
C GLN A 103 -2.96 0.80 11.92
N ASP A 104 -2.61 1.63 12.88
CA ASP A 104 -1.46 2.52 12.78
C ASP A 104 -0.39 2.16 13.83
N SER A 105 0.80 2.73 13.68
CA SER A 105 1.94 2.40 14.54
C SER A 105 1.78 2.83 16.01
N LEU A 106 0.71 3.54 16.35
CA LEU A 106 0.35 3.91 17.73
C LEU A 106 -0.56 2.88 18.38
N ASP A 107 -1.13 1.96 17.59
CA ASP A 107 -1.94 0.87 18.13
C ASP A 107 -1.08 -0.11 18.93
N GLU A 108 -1.51 -0.45 20.13
CA GLU A 108 -0.78 -1.34 21.05
C GLU A 108 -0.45 -2.71 20.42
N ASN A 109 -1.36 -3.19 19.55
CA ASN A 109 -1.23 -4.47 18.86
C ASN A 109 -0.80 -4.33 17.39
N PHE A 110 -0.12 -3.25 17.02
CA PHE A 110 0.33 -3.05 15.65
C PHE A 110 1.07 -4.28 15.10
N GLY A 111 0.63 -4.78 13.94
CA GLY A 111 1.17 -6.00 13.33
C GLY A 111 0.52 -7.30 13.80
N LYS A 112 -0.52 -7.23 14.65
CA LYS A 112 -1.36 -8.37 15.04
C LYS A 112 -2.81 -7.96 14.92
N VAL A 113 -3.58 -8.68 14.12
CA VAL A 113 -5.01 -8.40 13.91
C VAL A 113 -5.85 -9.59 14.34
N SER A 114 -7.07 -9.33 14.80
CA SER A 114 -8.06 -10.34 15.12
C SER A 114 -9.36 -10.05 14.38
N PHE A 115 -9.84 -11.03 13.64
CA PHE A 115 -11.11 -10.98 12.93
C PHE A 115 -12.12 -11.89 13.62
N ASP A 116 -13.39 -11.50 13.57
CA ASP A 116 -14.54 -12.32 13.95
C ASP A 116 -15.38 -12.58 12.69
N ILE A 117 -15.16 -13.73 12.04
CA ILE A 117 -15.68 -14.03 10.71
C ILE A 117 -16.22 -15.47 10.61
N PRO A 118 -17.13 -15.75 9.66
CA PRO A 118 -17.62 -17.09 9.38
C PRO A 118 -16.53 -18.05 8.95
N ALA A 119 -16.77 -19.36 9.15
CA ALA A 119 -15.97 -20.38 8.52
C ALA A 119 -16.06 -20.28 7.00
N GLY A 120 -14.94 -20.49 6.30
CA GLY A 120 -14.88 -20.37 4.85
C GLY A 120 -13.46 -20.25 4.33
N SER A 121 -13.34 -20.05 3.01
CA SER A 121 -12.07 -19.81 2.33
C SER A 121 -11.93 -18.35 1.97
N TYR A 122 -10.77 -17.78 2.26
CA TYR A 122 -10.51 -16.35 2.11
C TYR A 122 -9.16 -16.11 1.43
N HIS A 123 -9.10 -15.09 0.59
CA HIS A 123 -7.87 -14.44 0.22
C HIS A 123 -7.48 -13.44 1.31
N MET A 124 -6.36 -13.64 1.96
CA MET A 124 -5.78 -12.68 2.87
C MET A 124 -4.89 -11.74 2.07
N VAL A 125 -5.18 -10.46 2.13
CA VAL A 125 -4.35 -9.37 1.61
C VAL A 125 -3.91 -8.51 2.78
N ALA A 126 -2.63 -8.30 2.94
CA ALA A 126 -2.08 -7.40 3.95
C ALA A 126 -1.09 -6.45 3.31
N ILE A 127 -1.16 -5.18 3.65
CA ILE A 127 -0.24 -4.14 3.17
C ILE A 127 0.16 -3.26 4.35
N ALA A 128 1.46 -3.20 4.62
CA ALA A 128 2.03 -2.24 5.55
C ALA A 128 2.81 -1.18 4.77
N ALA A 129 2.55 0.09 5.06
CA ALA A 129 3.11 1.22 4.35
C ALA A 129 3.67 2.27 5.30
N LYS A 130 4.63 3.05 4.79
CA LYS A 130 5.14 4.24 5.47
C LYS A 130 4.32 5.43 5.03
N THR A 131 3.55 6.01 5.96
CA THR A 131 2.76 7.21 5.72
C THR A 131 3.35 8.40 6.45
N GLU A 132 3.09 9.62 5.96
CA GLU A 132 3.44 10.84 6.67
C GLU A 132 2.41 11.12 7.78
N MET A 133 2.85 11.72 8.87
CA MET A 133 1.94 12.18 9.93
C MET A 133 1.23 13.49 9.50
N PRO A 134 -0.05 13.67 9.84
CA PRO A 134 -0.97 12.80 10.56
C PRO A 134 -1.67 11.85 9.58
N PHE A 135 -1.45 10.59 9.65
CA PHE A 135 -2.01 9.41 8.92
C PHE A 135 -3.22 9.63 7.97
N THR A 136 -3.18 10.70 7.18
CA THR A 136 -4.25 11.05 6.25
C THR A 136 -4.09 10.33 4.91
N ASP A 137 -2.86 9.94 4.59
CA ASP A 137 -2.47 9.37 3.31
C ASP A 137 -2.43 7.83 3.40
N ARG A 138 -3.60 7.23 3.57
CA ARG A 138 -3.73 5.79 3.79
C ARG A 138 -3.77 5.00 2.50
N ILE A 139 -3.19 3.79 2.53
CA ILE A 139 -3.46 2.80 1.51
C ILE A 139 -4.85 2.21 1.73
N SER A 140 -5.52 1.81 0.65
CA SER A 140 -6.84 1.20 0.70
C SER A 140 -6.92 -0.01 -0.23
N ILE A 141 -7.12 -1.19 0.37
CA ILE A 141 -7.39 -2.44 -0.34
C ILE A 141 -8.83 -2.39 -0.84
N LYS A 142 -9.03 -2.53 -2.14
CA LYS A 142 -10.34 -2.54 -2.80
C LYS A 142 -10.78 -3.93 -3.19
N SER A 143 -9.83 -4.78 -3.59
CA SER A 143 -10.03 -6.16 -3.99
C SER A 143 -8.70 -6.90 -4.00
N ILE A 144 -8.69 -8.17 -4.35
CA ILE A 144 -7.44 -8.93 -4.54
C ILE A 144 -6.54 -8.37 -5.66
N SER A 145 -7.12 -7.62 -6.60
CA SER A 145 -6.43 -7.06 -7.76
C SER A 145 -6.23 -5.55 -7.71
N GLU A 146 -6.69 -4.90 -6.64
CA GLU A 146 -6.58 -3.44 -6.53
C GLU A 146 -6.39 -2.95 -5.10
N ALA A 147 -5.28 -2.25 -4.88
CA ALA A 147 -5.07 -1.40 -3.71
C ALA A 147 -4.52 -0.04 -4.17
N ARG A 148 -4.93 1.03 -3.50
CA ARG A 148 -4.61 2.41 -3.87
C ARG A 148 -3.97 3.15 -2.73
N PHE A 149 -2.94 3.90 -3.05
CA PHE A 149 -2.37 4.91 -2.16
C PHE A 149 -3.19 6.20 -2.23
N ALA A 150 -3.34 6.90 -1.13
CA ALA A 150 -3.96 8.22 -1.13
C ALA A 150 -3.18 9.15 -2.07
N ASN A 151 -3.92 9.97 -2.81
CA ASN A 151 -3.36 10.93 -3.78
C ASN A 151 -2.43 10.29 -4.83
N ASN A 152 -2.53 8.97 -5.05
CA ASN A 152 -1.64 8.21 -5.92
C ASN A 152 -0.15 8.32 -5.53
N LYS A 153 0.13 8.66 -4.27
CA LYS A 153 1.50 8.80 -3.76
C LYS A 153 1.97 7.44 -3.21
N VAL A 154 2.69 6.70 -4.04
CA VAL A 154 3.32 5.44 -3.64
C VAL A 154 4.40 5.73 -2.61
N THR A 155 4.39 5.00 -1.50
CA THR A 155 5.39 5.08 -0.43
C THR A 155 6.08 3.74 -0.26
N ASP A 156 7.09 3.69 0.60
CA ASP A 156 7.71 2.43 0.97
C ASP A 156 6.67 1.49 1.58
N MET A 157 6.55 0.27 1.03
CA MET A 157 5.56 -0.69 1.49
C MET A 157 6.00 -2.15 1.33
N VAL A 158 5.42 -2.98 2.20
CA VAL A 158 5.48 -4.44 2.13
C VAL A 158 4.08 -5.02 2.08
N TYR A 159 3.93 -6.20 1.52
CA TYR A 159 2.64 -6.86 1.38
C TYR A 159 2.72 -8.36 1.56
N ALA A 160 1.57 -8.98 1.84
CA ALA A 160 1.34 -10.40 1.75
C ALA A 160 0.04 -10.68 1.00
N TYR A 161 0.03 -11.74 0.21
CA TYR A 161 -1.16 -12.34 -0.38
C TYR A 161 -1.10 -13.85 -0.13
N LYS A 162 -2.15 -14.40 0.45
CA LYS A 162 -2.20 -15.83 0.82
C LYS A 162 -3.64 -16.29 0.96
N ASP A 163 -3.91 -17.50 0.50
CA ASP A 163 -5.19 -18.17 0.78
C ASP A 163 -5.17 -18.77 2.17
N ILE A 164 -6.26 -18.58 2.90
CA ILE A 164 -6.48 -19.18 4.24
C ILE A 164 -7.85 -19.84 4.28
N VAL A 165 -7.95 -20.87 5.12
CA VAL A 165 -9.21 -21.57 5.38
C VAL A 165 -9.53 -21.44 6.86
N VAL A 166 -10.68 -20.85 7.15
CA VAL A 166 -11.24 -20.75 8.51
C VAL A 166 -12.13 -21.96 8.73
N SER A 167 -11.69 -22.85 9.62
CA SER A 167 -12.40 -24.09 9.92
C SER A 167 -13.60 -23.84 10.83
N SER A 168 -14.71 -24.52 10.58
CA SER A 168 -15.88 -24.51 11.46
C SER A 168 -15.68 -25.30 12.76
N GLU A 169 -14.63 -26.12 12.84
CA GLU A 169 -14.35 -26.98 13.99
C GLU A 169 -13.57 -26.27 15.11
N GLN A 170 -12.96 -25.14 14.81
CA GLN A 170 -12.10 -24.39 15.73
C GLN A 170 -12.66 -22.97 15.94
N SER A 171 -12.95 -22.65 17.20
CA SER A 171 -13.47 -21.32 17.58
C SER A 171 -12.41 -20.22 17.50
N ASN A 172 -11.13 -20.57 17.63
CA ASN A 172 -9.98 -19.66 17.57
C ASN A 172 -8.88 -20.26 16.70
N GLN A 173 -8.41 -19.51 15.71
CA GLN A 173 -7.38 -19.94 14.78
C GLN A 173 -6.32 -18.86 14.64
N SER A 174 -5.06 -19.29 14.46
CA SER A 174 -3.93 -18.36 14.32
C SER A 174 -3.16 -18.65 13.05
N PHE A 175 -2.77 -17.57 12.35
CA PHE A 175 -1.98 -17.61 11.13
C PHE A 175 -0.79 -16.66 11.25
N ASP A 176 0.32 -17.07 10.66
CA ASP A 176 1.48 -16.20 10.46
C ASP A 176 1.59 -15.83 8.99
N ALA A 177 1.91 -14.58 8.71
CA ALA A 177 2.09 -14.04 7.37
C ALA A 177 3.42 -13.29 7.24
N SER A 178 4.20 -13.65 6.23
CA SER A 178 5.43 -12.97 5.88
C SER A 178 5.14 -11.89 4.85
N LEU A 179 5.57 -10.67 5.15
CA LEU A 179 5.45 -9.51 4.28
C LEU A 179 6.72 -9.35 3.43
N THR A 180 6.54 -9.10 2.15
CA THR A 180 7.60 -8.87 1.19
C THR A 180 7.51 -7.49 0.57
N ARG A 181 8.63 -6.94 0.12
CA ARG A 181 8.67 -5.61 -0.50
C ARG A 181 7.84 -5.58 -1.79
N GLY A 182 6.94 -4.60 -1.91
CA GLY A 182 6.06 -4.44 -3.07
C GLY A 182 6.46 -3.31 -4.02
N VAL A 183 7.44 -2.51 -3.64
CA VAL A 183 7.86 -1.29 -4.37
C VAL A 183 9.31 -1.36 -4.80
N SER A 184 9.66 -0.49 -5.75
CA SER A 184 11.02 -0.12 -6.10
C SER A 184 11.21 1.38 -5.84
N ALA A 185 12.46 1.86 -5.77
CA ALA A 185 12.75 3.25 -5.59
C ALA A 185 13.74 3.78 -6.63
N PHE A 186 13.43 4.94 -7.19
CA PHE A 186 14.36 5.77 -7.94
C PHE A 186 14.85 6.90 -7.03
N LYS A 187 16.16 7.06 -6.91
CA LYS A 187 16.79 8.12 -6.15
C LYS A 187 17.66 8.99 -7.05
N LEU A 188 17.43 10.28 -6.99
CA LEU A 188 18.30 11.27 -7.60
C LEU A 188 19.03 12.04 -6.52
N PHE A 189 20.35 12.04 -6.57
CA PHE A 189 21.20 12.79 -5.65
C PHE A 189 22.03 13.80 -6.40
N SER A 190 21.93 15.08 -5.99
CA SER A 190 22.78 16.14 -6.53
C SER A 190 24.01 16.32 -5.64
N SER A 191 25.19 16.15 -6.22
CA SER A 191 26.47 16.37 -5.52
C SER A 191 26.80 17.85 -5.32
N ILE A 192 26.06 18.75 -5.97
CA ILE A 192 26.22 20.21 -5.79
C ILE A 192 25.00 20.80 -5.10
N LYS A 193 25.21 21.97 -4.46
CA LYS A 193 24.16 22.66 -3.71
C LYS A 193 23.05 23.14 -4.60
N THR A 194 21.84 23.10 -4.08
CA THR A 194 20.66 23.62 -4.76
C THR A 194 20.77 25.14 -4.97
N PRO A 195 20.58 25.66 -6.19
CA PRO A 195 20.56 27.11 -6.44
C PRO A 195 19.44 27.80 -5.65
N VAL A 196 19.73 29.03 -5.21
CA VAL A 196 18.81 29.81 -4.34
C VAL A 196 17.46 30.15 -4.99
N ASN A 197 17.37 30.12 -6.31
CA ASN A 197 16.15 30.39 -7.06
C ASN A 197 15.28 29.18 -7.32
N VAL A 198 15.73 27.97 -6.95
CA VAL A 198 14.91 26.75 -7.02
C VAL A 198 13.90 26.72 -5.88
N ALA A 199 12.62 26.57 -6.19
CA ALA A 199 11.54 26.52 -5.20
C ALA A 199 10.90 25.14 -5.07
N SER A 200 10.91 24.35 -6.15
CA SER A 200 10.36 23.01 -6.16
C SER A 200 11.10 22.10 -7.12
N GLU A 201 10.95 20.81 -6.94
CA GLU A 201 11.42 19.79 -7.86
C GLU A 201 10.33 18.76 -8.11
N THR A 202 10.23 18.32 -9.35
CA THR A 202 9.29 17.29 -9.80
C THR A 202 10.06 16.17 -10.47
N ILE A 203 9.77 14.93 -10.12
CA ILE A 203 10.25 13.74 -10.82
C ILE A 203 9.05 13.01 -11.40
N GLU A 204 9.14 12.64 -12.68
CA GLU A 204 8.17 11.84 -13.40
C GLU A 204 8.85 10.55 -13.87
N LEU A 205 8.22 9.40 -13.61
CA LEU A 205 8.63 8.10 -14.12
C LEU A 205 7.57 7.60 -15.09
N THR A 206 8.01 7.07 -16.24
CA THR A 206 7.15 6.46 -17.26
C THR A 206 7.79 5.21 -17.82
N GLY A 207 6.98 4.30 -18.34
CA GLY A 207 7.44 3.04 -18.92
C GLY A 207 7.64 1.93 -17.88
N GLY A 208 6.70 0.98 -17.80
CA GLY A 208 6.80 -0.18 -16.92
C GLY A 208 6.58 0.08 -15.42
N CYS A 209 5.97 1.19 -15.06
CA CYS A 209 5.65 1.56 -13.68
C CYS A 209 4.23 2.10 -13.51
N GLY A 210 3.76 2.21 -12.28
CA GLY A 210 2.41 2.69 -11.99
C GLY A 210 2.18 2.99 -10.51
N VAL A 211 0.95 3.40 -10.16
CA VAL A 211 0.55 3.86 -8.82
C VAL A 211 -0.55 2.99 -8.18
N VAL A 212 -1.19 2.11 -8.94
CA VAL A 212 -2.22 1.20 -8.44
C VAL A 212 -1.63 -0.18 -8.25
N PHE A 213 -1.69 -0.70 -7.03
CA PHE A 213 -1.12 -2.00 -6.67
C PHE A 213 -2.12 -3.14 -6.94
N ASN A 214 -1.63 -4.24 -7.47
CA ASN A 214 -2.35 -5.51 -7.57
C ASN A 214 -1.78 -6.49 -6.55
N PRO A 215 -2.46 -6.71 -5.40
CA PRO A 215 -1.96 -7.58 -4.34
C PRO A 215 -1.74 -9.01 -4.78
N SER A 216 -2.61 -9.59 -5.63
CA SER A 216 -2.51 -10.99 -6.04
C SER A 216 -1.30 -11.29 -6.91
N THR A 217 -0.77 -10.29 -7.63
CA THR A 217 0.42 -10.43 -8.48
C THR A 217 1.66 -9.80 -7.88
N GLY A 218 1.49 -8.89 -6.90
CA GLY A 218 2.57 -8.10 -6.32
C GLY A 218 3.17 -7.06 -7.26
N LYS A 219 2.43 -6.65 -8.30
CA LYS A 219 2.86 -5.73 -9.38
C LYS A 219 1.91 -4.53 -9.46
N CYS A 220 2.20 -3.55 -10.31
CA CYS A 220 1.21 -2.53 -10.61
C CYS A 220 0.08 -3.12 -11.47
N LYS A 221 -1.15 -2.61 -11.27
CA LYS A 221 -2.34 -3.06 -12.00
C LYS A 221 -2.32 -2.60 -13.45
N SER A 222 -1.82 -1.38 -13.67
CA SER A 222 -1.71 -0.74 -14.98
C SER A 222 -0.48 0.14 -15.03
N GLU A 223 0.09 0.27 -16.22
CA GLU A 223 1.15 1.22 -16.47
C GLU A 223 0.60 2.64 -16.47
N GLU A 224 1.19 3.51 -15.65
CA GLU A 224 0.79 4.90 -15.48
C GLU A 224 2.02 5.78 -15.23
N THR A 225 1.91 7.07 -15.54
CA THR A 225 2.93 8.04 -15.13
C THR A 225 2.94 8.20 -13.61
N VAL A 226 4.09 8.00 -13.00
CA VAL A 226 4.32 8.26 -11.58
C VAL A 226 4.94 9.64 -11.44
N SER A 227 4.24 10.57 -10.80
CA SER A 227 4.72 11.94 -10.62
C SER A 227 4.84 12.28 -9.14
N TYR A 228 5.99 12.83 -8.77
CA TYR A 228 6.28 13.25 -7.42
C TYR A 228 6.85 14.67 -7.42
N SER A 229 6.25 15.55 -6.60
CA SER A 229 6.63 16.95 -6.51
C SER A 229 6.93 17.32 -5.07
N VAL A 230 8.05 18.00 -4.84
CA VAL A 230 8.47 18.48 -3.52
C VAL A 230 8.72 19.97 -3.56
N ILE A 231 8.17 20.67 -2.56
CA ILE A 231 8.51 22.07 -2.30
C ILE A 231 9.76 22.10 -1.45
N LEU A 232 10.79 22.78 -1.94
CA LEU A 232 12.07 22.87 -1.24
C LEU A 232 12.04 24.02 -0.23
N PRO A 233 12.18 23.72 1.07
CA PRO A 233 12.27 24.76 2.10
C PRO A 233 13.51 25.63 1.89
N GLN A 234 13.45 26.90 2.29
CA GLN A 234 14.54 27.85 2.13
C GLN A 234 15.88 27.33 2.69
N LYS A 235 15.84 26.55 3.76
CA LYS A 235 17.03 25.96 4.39
C LYS A 235 17.69 24.88 3.51
N SER A 236 16.96 24.19 2.64
CA SER A 236 17.51 23.16 1.76
C SER A 236 18.41 23.71 0.67
N LYS A 237 18.32 25.02 0.38
CA LYS A 237 19.16 25.70 -0.62
C LYS A 237 20.66 25.68 -0.30
N PHE A 238 21.03 25.31 0.92
CA PHE A 238 22.44 25.20 1.34
C PHE A 238 22.99 23.80 1.31
N TYR A 239 22.14 22.81 1.00
CA TYR A 239 22.49 21.40 1.05
C TYR A 239 22.32 20.73 -0.31
N ASN A 240 23.01 19.64 -0.48
CA ASN A 240 22.79 18.74 -1.60
C ASN A 240 21.37 18.16 -1.48
N VAL A 241 20.63 18.14 -2.59
CA VAL A 241 19.27 17.64 -2.60
C VAL A 241 19.27 16.20 -3.09
N PHE A 242 18.50 15.37 -2.44
CA PHE A 242 18.18 14.05 -2.94
C PHE A 242 16.67 13.83 -2.89
N PHE A 243 16.17 13.13 -3.90
CA PHE A 243 14.79 12.74 -4.00
C PHE A 243 14.72 11.23 -4.10
N THR A 244 13.82 10.64 -3.35
CA THR A 244 13.47 9.23 -3.50
C THR A 244 12.02 9.15 -3.92
N VAL A 245 11.77 8.53 -5.06
CA VAL A 245 10.43 8.25 -5.59
C VAL A 245 10.21 6.75 -5.53
N TYR A 246 9.19 6.34 -4.80
CA TYR A 246 8.73 4.96 -4.80
C TYR A 246 7.74 4.74 -5.93
N THR A 247 7.79 3.58 -6.54
CA THR A 247 6.88 3.17 -7.60
C THR A 247 6.58 1.69 -7.55
N LEU A 248 5.46 1.31 -8.12
CA LEU A 248 5.10 -0.07 -8.41
C LEU A 248 5.57 -0.41 -9.82
N LEU A 249 6.02 -1.63 -10.05
CA LEU A 249 6.51 -2.07 -11.34
C LEU A 249 5.51 -3.02 -12.02
N THR A 250 5.52 -3.04 -13.35
CA THR A 250 4.76 -3.99 -14.17
C THR A 250 5.34 -5.40 -14.10
N ASP A 251 6.63 -5.51 -13.76
CA ASP A 251 7.33 -6.76 -13.51
C ASP A 251 8.31 -6.62 -12.35
N ASP A 252 8.88 -7.71 -11.85
CA ASP A 252 9.83 -7.68 -10.73
C ASP A 252 11.15 -7.01 -11.11
N ASP A 253 11.44 -6.97 -12.39
CA ASP A 253 12.64 -6.37 -13.01
C ASP A 253 12.22 -5.63 -14.28
N VAL A 254 12.40 -4.31 -14.32
CA VAL A 254 12.00 -3.47 -15.44
C VAL A 254 13.16 -2.58 -15.86
N GLU A 255 13.60 -2.79 -17.09
CA GLU A 255 14.56 -1.93 -17.79
C GLU A 255 13.84 -0.84 -18.57
N ASN A 256 14.59 0.19 -18.97
CA ASN A 256 14.13 1.25 -19.88
C ASN A 256 12.98 2.13 -19.32
N ILE A 257 12.93 2.30 -18.00
CA ILE A 257 12.06 3.33 -17.41
C ILE A 257 12.64 4.71 -17.75
N HIS A 258 11.77 5.63 -18.15
CA HIS A 258 12.16 7.01 -18.38
C HIS A 258 11.91 7.82 -17.11
N ALA A 259 12.95 8.45 -16.58
CA ALA A 259 12.85 9.37 -15.46
C ALA A 259 13.16 10.80 -15.92
N LYS A 260 12.24 11.71 -15.66
CA LYS A 260 12.37 13.14 -15.95
C LYS A 260 12.36 13.92 -14.66
N SER A 261 13.43 14.66 -14.38
CA SER A 261 13.49 15.56 -13.23
C SER A 261 13.52 17.02 -13.67
N GLN A 262 12.69 17.87 -13.03
CA GLN A 262 12.58 19.29 -13.28
C GLN A 262 12.69 20.08 -11.98
N ALA A 263 13.70 20.94 -11.88
CA ALA A 263 13.79 21.97 -10.86
C ALA A 263 13.11 23.25 -11.36
N LYS A 264 12.22 23.85 -10.56
CA LYS A 264 11.41 25.00 -10.92
C LYS A 264 11.60 26.15 -9.93
N ASP A 265 11.47 27.39 -10.42
CA ASP A 265 11.41 28.58 -9.57
C ASP A 265 10.02 28.74 -8.90
N LYS A 266 9.88 29.79 -8.09
CA LYS A 266 8.63 30.13 -7.40
C LYS A 266 7.44 30.43 -8.33
N ASN A 267 7.71 30.74 -9.62
CA ASN A 267 6.71 31.01 -10.63
C ASN A 267 6.40 29.77 -11.49
N GLY A 268 7.00 28.61 -11.18
CA GLY A 268 6.84 27.39 -11.93
C GLY A 268 7.70 27.29 -13.19
N LYS A 269 8.58 28.26 -13.45
CA LYS A 269 9.50 28.22 -14.58
C LYS A 269 10.59 27.19 -14.34
N VAL A 270 10.80 26.30 -15.31
CA VAL A 270 11.88 25.31 -15.28
C VAL A 270 13.23 26.00 -15.31
N ILE A 271 14.05 25.75 -14.31
CA ILE A 271 15.43 26.23 -14.17
C ILE A 271 16.39 25.17 -14.74
N LYS A 272 16.14 23.93 -14.43
CA LYS A 272 16.94 22.78 -14.87
C LYS A 272 16.04 21.57 -15.12
N GLU A 273 16.38 20.82 -16.16
CA GLU A 273 15.75 19.57 -16.49
C GLU A 273 16.82 18.50 -16.77
N CYS A 274 16.61 17.30 -16.27
CA CYS A 274 17.40 16.12 -16.63
C CYS A 274 16.46 14.99 -17.05
N ASN A 275 16.83 14.29 -18.09
CA ASN A 275 16.10 13.13 -18.62
C ASN A 275 17.04 11.92 -18.60
N PHE A 276 16.55 10.83 -18.00
CA PHE A 276 17.24 9.55 -17.92
C PHE A 276 16.37 8.55 -18.69
N THR A 277 16.89 7.93 -19.74
CA THR A 277 16.10 7.11 -20.68
C THR A 277 16.14 5.63 -20.36
N ASP A 278 17.14 5.16 -19.66
CA ASP A 278 17.39 3.72 -19.46
C ASP A 278 17.53 3.41 -17.96
N VAL A 279 16.55 3.86 -17.18
CA VAL A 279 16.55 3.59 -15.75
C VAL A 279 16.09 2.16 -15.50
N HIS A 280 16.94 1.38 -14.85
CA HIS A 280 16.67 0.02 -14.45
C HIS A 280 16.15 0.00 -13.02
N LEU A 281 14.93 -0.48 -12.80
CA LEU A 281 14.32 -0.64 -11.47
C LEU A 281 13.98 -2.09 -11.21
N VAL A 282 14.34 -2.56 -10.03
CA VAL A 282 14.06 -3.92 -9.54
C VAL A 282 13.23 -3.85 -8.26
N LYS A 283 12.20 -4.67 -8.15
CA LYS A 283 11.34 -4.73 -6.97
C LYS A 283 12.17 -5.02 -5.70
N GLY A 284 11.91 -4.26 -4.64
CA GLY A 284 12.67 -4.34 -3.39
C GLY A 284 14.03 -3.64 -3.42
N LYS A 285 14.42 -3.01 -4.54
CA LYS A 285 15.70 -2.31 -4.66
C LYS A 285 15.52 -0.82 -4.95
N GLN A 286 16.55 -0.06 -4.61
CA GLN A 286 16.71 1.34 -4.94
C GLN A 286 17.79 1.49 -6.01
N THR A 287 17.50 2.24 -7.07
CA THR A 287 18.48 2.68 -8.05
C THR A 287 18.77 4.17 -7.83
N CYS A 288 20.03 4.51 -7.62
CA CYS A 288 20.48 5.87 -7.33
C CYS A 288 21.29 6.43 -8.48
N TYR A 289 20.90 7.62 -8.93
CA TYR A 289 21.66 8.44 -9.85
C TYR A 289 22.28 9.59 -9.07
N GLU A 290 23.61 9.58 -8.96
CA GLU A 290 24.39 10.61 -8.25
C GLU A 290 25.22 11.41 -9.25
N GLY A 291 25.07 12.75 -9.23
CA GLY A 291 25.79 13.61 -10.16
C GLY A 291 25.53 15.10 -9.94
N ASN A 292 26.03 15.90 -10.87
CA ASN A 292 25.93 17.35 -10.83
C ASN A 292 24.63 17.82 -11.49
N PHE A 293 23.49 17.63 -10.82
CA PHE A 293 22.18 17.98 -11.39
C PHE A 293 22.07 19.44 -11.84
N PHE A 294 22.62 20.37 -11.07
CA PHE A 294 22.53 21.81 -11.34
C PHE A 294 23.71 22.39 -12.15
N ASP A 295 24.63 21.56 -12.61
CA ASP A 295 25.72 22.04 -13.45
C ASP A 295 25.21 22.47 -14.83
N ASN A 296 25.77 23.56 -15.35
CA ASN A 296 25.42 24.11 -16.66
C ASN A 296 26.17 23.42 -17.84
N THR A 297 27.05 22.48 -17.54
CA THR A 297 27.72 21.71 -18.61
C THR A 297 26.75 20.76 -19.28
N SER A 298 26.81 20.67 -20.59
CA SER A 298 25.93 19.85 -21.43
C SER A 298 26.12 18.32 -21.24
N SER A 299 27.00 17.90 -20.35
CA SER A 299 27.26 16.50 -20.01
C SER A 299 27.22 16.36 -18.48
N SER A 300 26.02 16.35 -17.89
CA SER A 300 25.88 15.92 -16.51
C SER A 300 26.22 14.42 -16.44
N SER A 301 27.39 14.08 -15.92
CA SER A 301 27.74 12.70 -15.66
C SER A 301 27.09 12.26 -14.38
N PHE A 302 26.31 11.19 -14.43
CA PHE A 302 25.72 10.56 -13.25
C PHE A 302 26.37 9.19 -13.04
N THR A 303 26.72 8.91 -11.79
CA THR A 303 27.10 7.57 -11.35
C THR A 303 25.84 6.83 -10.94
N VAL A 304 25.64 5.63 -11.46
CA VAL A 304 24.49 4.80 -11.14
C VAL A 304 24.92 3.73 -10.14
N SER A 305 24.16 3.59 -9.08
CA SER A 305 24.36 2.54 -8.06
C SER A 305 23.02 1.96 -7.64
N GLY A 306 23.04 0.70 -7.19
CA GLY A 306 21.86 0.02 -6.65
C GLY A 306 22.10 -0.42 -5.21
N ALA A 307 21.03 -0.46 -4.42
CA ALA A 307 21.04 -0.98 -3.05
C ALA A 307 19.72 -1.67 -2.74
N SER A 308 19.74 -2.65 -1.82
CA SER A 308 18.51 -3.20 -1.27
C SER A 308 17.75 -2.13 -0.49
N LEU A 309 16.42 -2.08 -0.59
CA LEU A 309 15.59 -1.21 0.24
C LEU A 309 15.63 -1.62 1.72
N ASP A 310 15.97 -2.87 2.00
CA ASP A 310 16.11 -3.37 3.38
C ASP A 310 17.40 -2.88 4.04
N ASP A 311 18.45 -2.68 3.24
CA ASP A 311 19.76 -2.16 3.69
C ASP A 311 19.84 -0.64 3.69
N SER A 312 18.92 0.03 2.99
CA SER A 312 18.87 1.50 2.98
C SER A 312 18.47 2.05 4.34
N GLY A 313 19.36 1.84 5.34
CA GLY A 313 19.26 2.44 6.64
C GLY A 313 19.05 3.95 6.50
N PHE A 314 17.88 4.42 6.95
CA PHE A 314 17.56 5.82 7.18
C PHE A 314 17.84 6.80 6.05
N SER A 315 16.96 6.88 5.08
CA SER A 315 16.73 8.17 4.46
C SER A 315 16.08 9.07 5.54
N LYS A 316 16.90 9.89 6.21
CA LYS A 316 16.36 10.98 7.01
C LYS A 316 15.57 11.88 6.08
N HIS A 317 14.25 11.85 6.22
CA HIS A 317 13.39 12.85 5.62
C HIS A 317 13.58 14.15 6.42
N PHE A 318 13.95 15.19 5.73
CA PHE A 318 13.94 16.55 6.26
C PHE A 318 12.67 17.26 5.83
#